data_ea2deec5e098d3d72542785ebd04bef2
#
_entry.id   ea2deec5e098d3d72542785ebd04bef2
#
_cell.length_a   1.000
_cell.length_b   1.000
_cell.length_c   1.000
_cell.angle_alpha   90.00
_cell.angle_beta   90.00
_cell.angle_gamma   90.00
#
_symmetry.space_group_name_H-M   'P 1'
#
loop_
_entity.id
_entity.type
_entity.pdbx_description
1 polymer ?
#
loop_
_entity_poly.entity_id
_entity_poly.type
_entity_poly.pdbx_seq_one_letter_code
_entity_poly.pdbx_strand_id
1 'polypeptide(L)'
;MKIIILIISIFSFIYSSINDINAGPMVGYSEKSEVALWIQTKTKARVKFVYWDISNSDIKLETDEVLTNKSAGYTATIIADLVKPGIKYNYQPIINGNIVNLDYKLEFQSQEHWEYRKNAPDFTFSFGSCAYTNEIEKDRPGKSYGGDYFIYSNILDKNPDFMLWLGDNV
;
A
#
# COMPACT_ATOMS: atom_id res chain seq x y z
N MET A 1 -40.80 -42.57 13.35
CA MET A 1 -40.68 -41.12 13.16
C MET A 1 -39.18 -40.77 13.20
N LYS A 2 -38.53 -40.61 12.02
CA LYS A 2 -37.11 -40.34 11.93
C LYS A 2 -36.92 -38.81 11.91
N ILE A 3 -36.26 -38.29 12.95
CA ILE A 3 -35.91 -36.86 13.02
C ILE A 3 -34.65 -36.65 12.18
N ILE A 4 -34.79 -35.94 11.07
CA ILE A 4 -33.67 -35.49 10.25
C ILE A 4 -33.17 -34.19 10.87
N ILE A 5 -31.99 -34.26 11.53
CA ILE A 5 -31.29 -33.08 12.03
C ILE A 5 -30.55 -32.47 10.83
N LEU A 6 -31.05 -31.34 10.33
CA LEU A 6 -30.42 -30.54 9.29
C LEU A 6 -29.31 -29.71 9.94
N ILE A 7 -28.07 -30.14 9.80
CA ILE A 7 -26.90 -29.35 10.22
C ILE A 7 -26.68 -28.26 9.17
N ILE A 8 -27.15 -27.05 9.45
CA ILE A 8 -26.84 -25.85 8.64
C ILE A 8 -25.42 -25.42 9.07
N SER A 9 -24.44 -25.80 8.25
CA SER A 9 -23.09 -25.26 8.35
C SER A 9 -23.13 -23.78 7.94
N ILE A 10 -23.14 -22.88 8.91
CA ILE A 10 -22.99 -21.43 8.68
C ILE A 10 -21.52 -21.20 8.33
N PHE A 11 -21.17 -21.19 7.07
CA PHE A 11 -19.91 -20.64 6.59
C PHE A 11 -19.98 -19.13 6.78
N SER A 12 -19.44 -18.65 7.88
CA SER A 12 -19.17 -17.23 8.07
C SER A 12 -18.05 -16.84 7.11
N PHE A 13 -18.38 -16.30 5.95
CA PHE A 13 -17.43 -15.60 5.11
C PHE A 13 -16.97 -14.35 5.88
N ILE A 14 -15.79 -14.43 6.48
CA ILE A 14 -15.14 -13.26 7.06
C ILE A 14 -14.65 -12.45 5.87
N TYR A 15 -15.43 -11.48 5.44
CA TYR A 15 -14.98 -10.49 4.47
C TYR A 15 -13.93 -9.61 5.15
N SER A 16 -12.68 -9.76 4.74
CA SER A 16 -11.66 -8.76 5.06
C SER A 16 -12.04 -7.46 4.34
N SER A 17 -12.11 -6.37 5.08
CA SER A 17 -12.57 -5.09 4.58
C SER A 17 -11.43 -4.06 4.63
N ILE A 18 -11.61 -2.93 3.97
CA ILE A 18 -10.72 -1.77 4.09
C ILE A 18 -10.50 -1.36 5.56
N ASN A 19 -11.45 -1.70 6.43
CA ASN A 19 -11.37 -1.45 7.88
C ASN A 19 -10.28 -2.27 8.58
N ASP A 20 -9.73 -3.32 7.98
CA ASP A 20 -8.61 -4.09 8.54
C ASP A 20 -7.26 -3.38 8.37
N ILE A 21 -7.18 -2.41 7.48
CA ILE A 21 -5.99 -1.61 7.22
C ILE A 21 -6.00 -0.38 8.14
N ASN A 22 -4.86 -0.13 8.79
CA ASN A 22 -4.63 1.08 9.57
C ASN A 22 -3.90 2.15 8.75
N ALA A 23 -2.87 1.75 7.98
CA ALA A 23 -2.12 2.63 7.10
C ALA A 23 -1.54 1.86 5.90
N GLY A 24 -1.32 2.54 4.79
CA GLY A 24 -0.91 1.95 3.53
C GLY A 24 -2.08 1.29 2.79
N PRO A 25 -1.82 0.37 1.85
CA PRO A 25 -0.50 -0.08 1.41
C PRO A 25 0.30 1.02 0.70
N MET A 26 1.61 0.93 0.77
CA MET A 26 2.48 1.85 0.05
C MET A 26 3.76 1.14 -0.43
N VAL A 27 4.39 1.73 -1.45
CA VAL A 27 5.68 1.27 -1.97
C VAL A 27 6.78 1.80 -1.07
N GLY A 28 7.66 0.92 -0.61
CA GLY A 28 8.86 1.28 0.15
C GLY A 28 10.00 1.65 -0.80
N TYR A 29 10.76 0.65 -1.25
CA TYR A 29 11.76 0.85 -2.30
C TYR A 29 11.39 0.03 -3.55
N SER A 30 11.95 0.43 -4.67
CA SER A 30 11.82 -0.30 -5.93
C SER A 30 13.19 -0.51 -6.56
N GLU A 31 13.54 -1.76 -6.77
CA GLU A 31 14.77 -2.21 -7.42
C GLU A 31 14.44 -2.88 -8.77
N LYS A 32 15.48 -3.37 -9.46
CA LYS A 32 15.32 -3.99 -10.79
C LYS A 32 14.57 -5.32 -10.75
N SER A 33 14.73 -6.09 -9.68
CA SER A 33 14.21 -7.45 -9.53
C SER A 33 13.32 -7.64 -8.31
N GLU A 34 13.19 -6.64 -7.47
CA GLU A 34 12.34 -6.69 -6.28
C GLU A 34 11.77 -5.32 -5.93
N VAL A 35 10.61 -5.31 -5.28
CA VAL A 35 9.95 -4.12 -4.78
C VAL A 35 9.41 -4.40 -3.38
N ALA A 36 9.71 -3.51 -2.44
CA ALA A 36 9.18 -3.60 -1.09
C ALA A 36 7.79 -2.95 -1.02
N LEU A 37 6.82 -3.70 -0.52
CA LEU A 37 5.46 -3.25 -0.27
C LEU A 37 5.22 -3.23 1.23
N TRP A 38 4.76 -2.11 1.75
CA TRP A 38 4.51 -1.91 3.17
C TRP A 38 3.03 -1.75 3.46
N ILE A 39 2.58 -2.29 4.59
CA ILE A 39 1.22 -2.14 5.09
C ILE A 39 1.18 -2.22 6.61
N GLN A 40 0.23 -1.54 7.23
CA GLN A 40 -0.10 -1.68 8.64
C GLN A 40 -1.56 -2.13 8.80
N THR A 41 -1.75 -3.20 9.55
CA THR A 41 -3.09 -3.69 9.92
C THR A 41 -3.52 -3.16 11.29
N LYS A 42 -4.81 -3.13 11.58
CA LYS A 42 -5.32 -2.72 12.91
C LYS A 42 -5.10 -3.76 13.98
N THR A 43 -5.05 -5.02 13.60
CA THR A 43 -4.88 -6.16 14.48
C THR A 43 -3.96 -7.20 13.84
N LYS A 44 -3.58 -8.22 14.59
CA LYS A 44 -2.83 -9.35 14.06
C LYS A 44 -3.54 -9.99 12.87
N ALA A 45 -2.88 -10.03 11.72
CA ALA A 45 -3.43 -10.56 10.48
C ALA A 45 -2.34 -11.21 9.61
N ARG A 46 -2.73 -12.15 8.77
CA ARG A 46 -1.87 -12.69 7.71
C ARG A 46 -2.00 -11.79 6.50
N VAL A 47 -0.87 -11.33 5.98
CA VAL A 47 -0.83 -10.39 4.85
C VAL A 47 0.10 -10.90 3.78
N LYS A 48 -0.33 -10.83 2.55
CA LYS A 48 0.47 -10.95 1.34
C LYS A 48 -0.07 -10.00 0.28
N PHE A 49 0.66 -9.84 -0.81
CA PHE A 49 0.21 -9.07 -1.97
C PHE A 49 0.09 -9.98 -3.19
N VAL A 50 -0.92 -9.72 -4.01
CA VAL A 50 -0.99 -10.18 -5.39
C VAL A 50 -0.62 -9.02 -6.29
N TYR A 51 0.18 -9.25 -7.33
CA TYR A 51 0.60 -8.21 -8.28
C TYR A 51 0.70 -8.78 -9.70
N TRP A 52 0.57 -7.91 -10.69
CA TRP A 52 0.60 -8.31 -12.10
C TRP A 52 1.06 -7.17 -12.99
N ASP A 53 1.72 -7.52 -14.07
CA ASP A 53 2.09 -6.60 -15.14
C ASP A 53 0.82 -5.94 -15.73
N ILE A 54 0.81 -4.60 -15.80
CA ILE A 54 -0.33 -3.86 -16.33
C ILE A 54 -0.66 -4.27 -17.77
N SER A 55 0.37 -4.64 -18.56
CA SER A 55 0.20 -5.08 -19.95
C SER A 55 -0.30 -6.52 -20.08
N ASN A 56 -0.23 -7.33 -19.01
CA ASN A 56 -0.65 -8.73 -19.00
C ASN A 56 -1.30 -9.12 -17.67
N SER A 57 -2.56 -8.79 -17.51
CA SER A 57 -3.32 -9.03 -16.28
C SER A 57 -3.67 -10.49 -16.01
N ASP A 58 -3.45 -11.39 -16.97
CA ASP A 58 -3.78 -12.81 -16.84
C ASP A 58 -2.80 -13.56 -15.94
N ILE A 59 -1.57 -13.05 -15.85
CA ILE A 59 -0.53 -13.64 -15.01
C ILE A 59 -0.48 -12.89 -13.69
N LYS A 60 -0.93 -13.54 -12.62
CA LYS A 60 -0.88 -13.03 -11.26
C LYS A 60 0.26 -13.68 -10.48
N LEU A 61 1.09 -12.83 -9.87
CA LEU A 61 2.19 -13.21 -8.98
C LEU A 61 1.77 -12.90 -7.55
N GLU A 62 2.29 -13.66 -6.60
CA GLU A 62 2.02 -13.43 -5.18
C GLU A 62 3.34 -13.33 -4.41
N THR A 63 3.34 -12.50 -3.37
CA THR A 63 4.45 -12.42 -2.42
C THR A 63 4.34 -13.53 -1.38
N ASP A 64 5.38 -13.69 -0.58
CA ASP A 64 5.30 -14.45 0.66
C ASP A 64 4.24 -13.86 1.60
N GLU A 65 3.70 -14.71 2.49
CA GLU A 65 2.73 -14.31 3.52
C GLU A 65 3.44 -13.97 4.83
N VAL A 66 3.13 -12.81 5.40
CA VAL A 66 3.66 -12.35 6.69
C VAL A 66 2.53 -12.22 7.70
N LEU A 67 2.80 -12.66 8.93
CA LEU A 67 1.89 -12.48 10.06
C LEU A 67 2.26 -11.20 10.82
N THR A 68 1.40 -10.19 10.77
CA THR A 68 1.59 -8.95 11.54
C THR A 68 1.43 -9.21 13.04
N ASN A 69 2.15 -8.47 13.86
CA ASN A 69 2.12 -8.64 15.31
C ASN A 69 2.24 -7.32 16.07
N LYS A 70 1.80 -7.32 17.33
CA LYS A 70 1.75 -6.12 18.17
C LYS A 70 3.13 -5.53 18.46
N SER A 71 4.16 -6.36 18.61
CA SER A 71 5.52 -5.89 18.93
C SER A 71 6.14 -5.09 17.78
N ALA A 72 5.68 -5.33 16.54
CA ALA A 72 6.06 -4.57 15.35
C ALA A 72 4.97 -3.54 14.94
N GLY A 73 4.09 -3.13 15.85
CA GLY A 73 3.01 -2.18 15.55
C GLY A 73 2.04 -2.67 14.47
N TYR A 74 1.91 -3.99 14.29
CA TYR A 74 1.10 -4.63 13.23
C TYR A 74 1.54 -4.23 11.81
N THR A 75 2.79 -3.86 11.61
CA THR A 75 3.34 -3.55 10.29
C THR A 75 3.89 -4.80 9.60
N ALA A 76 3.92 -4.78 8.28
CA ALA A 76 4.63 -5.74 7.45
C ALA A 76 5.27 -5.03 6.26
N THR A 77 6.53 -5.38 5.97
CA THR A 77 7.20 -5.07 4.70
C THR A 77 7.39 -6.39 3.98
N ILE A 78 6.85 -6.52 2.80
CA ILE A 78 6.80 -7.76 2.03
C ILE A 78 7.39 -7.51 0.66
N ILE A 79 8.23 -8.43 0.19
CA ILE A 79 8.97 -8.26 -1.05
C ILE A 79 8.22 -8.91 -2.22
N ALA A 80 7.98 -8.13 -3.27
CA ALA A 80 7.59 -8.63 -4.58
C ALA A 80 8.87 -8.92 -5.38
N ASP A 81 9.31 -10.17 -5.40
CA ASP A 81 10.63 -10.62 -5.88
C ASP A 81 10.65 -11.22 -7.30
N LEU A 82 9.49 -11.28 -7.94
CA LEU A 82 9.35 -11.81 -9.30
C LEU A 82 9.08 -10.70 -10.34
N VAL A 83 9.53 -9.48 -10.07
CA VAL A 83 9.36 -8.35 -10.98
C VAL A 83 10.46 -8.36 -12.07
N LYS A 84 10.10 -7.85 -13.24
CA LYS A 84 11.05 -7.63 -14.35
C LYS A 84 11.44 -6.17 -14.40
N PRO A 85 12.71 -5.83 -14.75
CA PRO A 85 13.16 -4.45 -14.82
C PRO A 85 12.33 -3.58 -15.76
N GLY A 86 11.97 -2.37 -15.30
CA GLY A 86 11.28 -1.36 -16.09
C GLY A 86 9.80 -1.63 -16.35
N ILE A 87 9.22 -2.60 -15.67
CA ILE A 87 7.80 -2.95 -15.84
C ILE A 87 6.95 -2.27 -14.75
N LYS A 88 5.79 -1.80 -15.16
CA LYS A 88 4.77 -1.26 -14.28
C LYS A 88 3.78 -2.35 -13.88
N TYR A 89 3.51 -2.45 -12.59
CA TYR A 89 2.64 -3.45 -11.99
C TYR A 89 1.48 -2.80 -11.25
N ASN A 90 0.31 -3.43 -11.33
CA ASN A 90 -0.75 -3.24 -10.34
C ASN A 90 -0.55 -4.23 -9.19
N TYR A 91 -1.00 -3.85 -7.98
CA TYR A 91 -0.98 -4.77 -6.85
C TYR A 91 -2.21 -4.60 -5.95
N GLN A 92 -2.52 -5.63 -5.17
CA GLN A 92 -3.61 -5.63 -4.19
C GLN A 92 -3.19 -6.37 -2.92
N PRO A 93 -3.56 -5.89 -1.74
CA PRO A 93 -3.34 -6.62 -0.49
C PRO A 93 -4.35 -7.76 -0.35
N ILE A 94 -3.85 -8.88 0.18
CA ILE A 94 -4.66 -10.02 0.62
C ILE A 94 -4.48 -10.12 2.13
N ILE A 95 -5.56 -9.93 2.87
CA ILE A 95 -5.56 -9.98 4.33
C ILE A 95 -6.42 -11.15 4.79
N ASN A 96 -5.85 -12.05 5.59
CA ASN A 96 -6.50 -13.27 6.07
C ASN A 96 -7.15 -14.10 4.93
N GLY A 97 -6.49 -14.14 3.77
CA GLY A 97 -6.93 -14.87 2.58
C GLY A 97 -7.95 -14.13 1.69
N ASN A 98 -8.36 -12.91 2.03
CA ASN A 98 -9.31 -12.13 1.28
C ASN A 98 -8.63 -10.93 0.59
N ILE A 99 -8.94 -10.71 -0.69
CA ILE A 99 -8.50 -9.52 -1.43
C ILE A 99 -9.21 -8.30 -0.85
N VAL A 100 -8.44 -7.26 -0.53
CA VAL A 100 -8.98 -5.97 -0.10
C VAL A 100 -8.94 -5.00 -1.27
N ASN A 101 -10.11 -4.53 -1.69
CA ASN A 101 -10.23 -3.51 -2.71
C ASN A 101 -10.20 -2.11 -2.06
N LEU A 102 -9.36 -1.26 -2.61
CA LEU A 102 -9.25 0.15 -2.22
C LEU A 102 -9.84 1.02 -3.33
N ASP A 103 -10.28 2.21 -2.98
CA ASP A 103 -10.89 3.17 -3.89
C ASP A 103 -9.88 3.99 -4.71
N TYR A 104 -8.60 3.65 -4.58
CA TYR A 104 -7.49 4.24 -5.32
C TYR A 104 -6.60 3.16 -5.95
N LYS A 105 -5.86 3.56 -6.98
CA LYS A 105 -4.94 2.66 -7.68
C LYS A 105 -3.72 2.36 -6.84
N LEU A 106 -3.36 1.08 -6.82
CA LEU A 106 -2.13 0.58 -6.27
C LEU A 106 -1.23 0.13 -7.40
N GLU A 107 -0.21 0.92 -7.69
CA GLU A 107 0.75 0.68 -8.77
C GLU A 107 2.17 0.86 -8.26
N PHE A 108 3.11 0.14 -8.85
CA PHE A 108 4.53 0.41 -8.72
C PHE A 108 5.24 0.13 -10.03
N GLN A 109 6.43 0.69 -10.19
CA GLN A 109 7.30 0.41 -11.33
C GLN A 109 8.66 -0.04 -10.81
N SER A 110 9.17 -1.15 -11.33
CA SER A 110 10.53 -1.61 -11.07
C SER A 110 11.55 -0.74 -11.82
N GLN A 111 12.76 -0.62 -11.27
CA GLN A 111 13.83 0.13 -11.93
C GLN A 111 14.16 -0.45 -13.30
N GLU A 112 14.41 0.44 -14.25
CA GLU A 112 14.88 0.06 -15.57
C GLU A 112 16.36 -0.32 -15.58
N HIS A 113 16.72 -1.19 -16.52
CA HIS A 113 18.10 -1.49 -16.87
C HIS A 113 18.60 -0.44 -17.88
N TRP A 114 19.01 0.73 -17.44
CA TRP A 114 19.43 1.83 -18.32
C TRP A 114 20.95 1.94 -18.43
N GLU A 115 21.71 1.52 -17.41
CA GLU A 115 23.16 1.67 -17.36
C GLU A 115 23.82 1.00 -18.57
N TYR A 116 24.69 1.74 -19.24
CA TYR A 116 25.44 1.33 -20.45
C TYR A 116 24.56 0.96 -21.67
N ARG A 117 23.24 1.21 -21.63
CA ARG A 117 22.32 0.81 -22.70
C ARG A 117 21.54 1.97 -23.30
N LYS A 118 21.15 2.93 -22.49
CA LYS A 118 20.41 4.13 -22.87
C LYS A 118 20.66 5.24 -21.86
N ASN A 119 20.17 6.44 -22.15
CA ASN A 119 20.20 7.53 -21.17
C ASN A 119 19.48 7.13 -19.90
N ALA A 120 19.90 7.71 -18.76
CA ALA A 120 19.15 7.59 -17.52
C ALA A 120 17.71 8.06 -17.72
N PRO A 121 16.71 7.38 -17.13
CA PRO A 121 15.33 7.84 -17.19
C PRO A 121 15.19 9.20 -16.50
N ASP A 122 14.37 10.06 -17.06
CA ASP A 122 13.96 11.28 -16.38
C ASP A 122 13.06 10.91 -15.19
N PHE A 123 13.13 11.69 -14.12
CA PHE A 123 12.26 11.56 -12.96
C PHE A 123 11.88 12.93 -12.42
N THR A 124 10.76 12.98 -11.75
CA THR A 124 10.28 14.14 -11.03
C THR A 124 10.17 13.82 -9.54
N PHE A 125 10.50 14.77 -8.70
CA PHE A 125 10.31 14.60 -7.26
C PHE A 125 9.76 15.85 -6.63
N SER A 126 9.01 15.67 -5.57
CA SER A 126 8.61 16.73 -4.66
C SER A 126 9.41 16.65 -3.38
N PHE A 127 9.57 17.78 -2.71
CA PHE A 127 10.17 17.83 -1.39
C PHE A 127 9.47 18.87 -0.52
N GLY A 128 9.46 18.62 0.76
CA GLY A 128 8.83 19.51 1.73
C GLY A 128 9.16 19.12 3.16
N SER A 129 8.89 20.03 4.08
CA SER A 129 9.02 19.81 5.52
C SER A 129 7.88 20.50 6.26
N CYS A 130 7.81 20.33 7.59
CA CYS A 130 6.86 21.01 8.45
C CYS A 130 5.40 20.71 8.07
N ALA A 131 5.11 19.45 7.82
CA ALA A 131 3.75 19.00 7.57
C ALA A 131 3.00 18.97 8.91
N TYR A 132 2.15 19.96 9.14
CA TYR A 132 1.28 20.01 10.31
C TYR A 132 -0.17 19.96 9.88
N THR A 133 -0.78 18.82 10.09
CA THR A 133 -2.22 18.61 9.91
C THR A 133 -2.82 18.26 11.25
N ASN A 134 -3.93 18.86 11.60
CA ASN A 134 -4.59 18.62 12.88
C ASN A 134 -6.10 18.57 12.73
N GLU A 135 -6.75 17.77 13.57
CA GLU A 135 -8.20 17.78 13.69
C GLU A 135 -8.66 19.13 14.26
N ILE A 136 -9.72 19.69 13.70
CA ILE A 136 -10.24 21.02 14.07
C ILE A 136 -10.49 21.13 15.58
N GLU A 137 -10.97 20.05 16.21
CA GLU A 137 -11.27 20.01 17.64
C GLU A 137 -10.03 20.02 18.52
N LYS A 138 -8.87 19.67 17.95
CA LYS A 138 -7.58 19.58 18.66
C LYS A 138 -6.66 20.74 18.34
N ASP A 139 -7.03 21.57 17.38
CA ASP A 139 -6.28 22.77 17.05
C ASP A 139 -6.69 23.96 17.95
N ARG A 140 -5.91 25.02 17.91
CA ARG A 140 -6.19 26.22 18.71
C ARG A 140 -7.49 26.88 18.25
N PRO A 141 -8.29 27.42 19.18
CA PRO A 141 -9.51 28.16 18.84
C PRO A 141 -9.17 29.42 18.04
N GLY A 142 -10.02 29.76 17.07
CA GLY A 142 -9.87 30.92 16.21
C GLY A 142 -9.13 30.60 14.92
N LYS A 143 -7.88 31.01 14.81
CA LYS A 143 -7.07 30.70 13.62
C LYS A 143 -6.26 29.42 13.86
N SER A 144 -6.64 28.33 13.18
CA SER A 144 -5.94 27.06 13.24
C SER A 144 -4.50 27.18 12.70
N TYR A 145 -3.59 26.34 13.21
CA TYR A 145 -2.24 26.14 12.65
C TYR A 145 -2.25 25.13 11.53
N GLY A 146 -3.01 24.05 11.73
CA GLY A 146 -3.15 23.02 10.73
C GLY A 146 -3.96 23.50 9.53
N GLY A 147 -3.58 23.06 8.36
CA GLY A 147 -4.37 23.20 7.14
C GLY A 147 -5.07 21.91 6.80
N ASP A 148 -6.00 21.98 5.88
CA ASP A 148 -6.57 20.80 5.23
C ASP A 148 -5.50 20.04 4.45
N TYR A 149 -5.80 18.78 4.12
CA TYR A 149 -4.91 17.90 3.35
C TYR A 149 -4.75 18.29 1.88
N PHE A 150 -5.27 19.43 1.43
CA PHE A 150 -5.22 19.90 0.03
C PHE A 150 -3.82 19.93 -0.57
N ILE A 151 -2.81 20.23 0.25
CA ILE A 151 -1.42 20.26 -0.23
C ILE A 151 -0.99 18.89 -0.76
N TYR A 152 -1.41 17.81 -0.11
CA TYR A 152 -1.07 16.45 -0.53
C TYR A 152 -1.77 16.06 -1.83
N SER A 153 -3.03 16.43 -1.99
CA SER A 153 -3.77 16.26 -3.25
C SER A 153 -3.09 17.04 -4.39
N ASN A 154 -2.71 18.28 -4.14
CA ASN A 154 -2.01 19.10 -5.14
C ASN A 154 -0.63 18.53 -5.49
N ILE A 155 0.08 17.93 -4.55
CA ILE A 155 1.36 17.23 -4.81
C ILE A 155 1.09 15.99 -5.67
N LEU A 156 0.09 15.20 -5.32
CA LEU A 156 -0.30 14.01 -6.06
C LEU A 156 -0.69 14.34 -7.50
N ASP A 157 -1.42 15.43 -7.73
CA ASP A 157 -1.82 15.91 -9.06
C ASP A 157 -0.62 16.26 -9.96
N LYS A 158 0.54 16.58 -9.37
CA LYS A 158 1.79 16.75 -10.12
C LYS A 158 2.45 15.43 -10.51
N ASN A 159 1.92 14.32 -10.01
CA ASN A 159 2.39 12.96 -10.29
C ASN A 159 3.90 12.80 -10.15
N PRO A 160 4.51 13.19 -9.00
CA PRO A 160 5.93 12.98 -8.78
C PRO A 160 6.23 11.49 -8.62
N ASP A 161 7.40 11.05 -9.07
CA ASP A 161 7.87 9.68 -8.91
C ASP A 161 8.13 9.33 -7.43
N PHE A 162 8.53 10.34 -6.64
CA PHE A 162 8.67 10.20 -5.18
C PHE A 162 8.64 11.56 -4.48
N MET A 163 8.47 11.51 -3.14
CA MET A 163 8.53 12.68 -2.28
C MET A 163 9.59 12.52 -1.19
N LEU A 164 10.38 13.58 -0.98
CA LEU A 164 11.37 13.66 0.10
C LEU A 164 10.81 14.50 1.26
N TRP A 165 10.67 13.88 2.41
CA TRP A 165 10.33 14.55 3.65
C TRP A 165 11.61 15.04 4.35
N LEU A 166 11.73 16.35 4.51
CA LEU A 166 12.96 16.98 5.03
C LEU A 166 12.91 17.26 6.53
N GLY A 167 11.93 16.75 7.23
CA GLY A 167 11.75 16.87 8.68
C GLY A 167 10.41 17.50 9.06
N ASP A 168 10.13 17.53 10.38
CA ASP A 168 8.91 18.08 10.99
C ASP A 168 7.62 17.52 10.36
N ASN A 169 7.54 16.20 10.27
CA ASN A 169 6.44 15.49 9.61
C ASN A 169 5.44 14.89 10.61
N VAL A 170 5.47 15.30 11.85
CA VAL A 170 4.64 14.84 12.97
C VAL A 170 4.15 16.00 13.80
#